data_f416a1ef824fa3b78766ffe82350e8d5
#
_entry.id   f416a1ef824fa3b78766ffe82350e8d5
#
_cell.length_a   1.000
_cell.length_b   1.000
_cell.length_c   1.000
_cell.angle_alpha   90.00
_cell.angle_beta   90.00
_cell.angle_gamma   90.00
#
_symmetry.space_group_name_H-M   'P 1'
#
loop_
_entity.id
_entity.type
_entity.pdbx_description
1 polymer ?
#
loop_
_entity_poly.entity_id
_entity_poly.type
_entity_poly.pdbx_seq_one_letter_code
_entity_poly.pdbx_strand_id
1 'polypeptide(L)'
;AVLYGTIGHSPMLDALEAAGKLDLNAIRGKWECYSFQVIENPLAGIGTALVIAGNDKRGTIYGLFHLSELIGVSPLVNWNHVLPRHQDTVVLDDRVNMVSKVPSVKYRGFFINDEWPAFGNWAKTHFGSMNAACYAPVFELLLRMKGNYLWPAMWNSNFSLDGPGLENAVLADELGVVMSTSHHEPCMRSGQEYSMVRGRGSIYGDAWDYIANPEGITRFWRDGLTRNKDFENVITLGMRGENDTAIMQHATLEENIQLIRNVLKTQNQLIREIINPDVRQVPRQIVFFSETEEFFYGNKETPGLIGDPELDGVTLMLS
;
A
#
# COMPACT_ATOMS: atom_id res chain seq x y z
N ALA A 1 23.95 11.54 -21.21
CA ALA A 1 22.92 12.03 -20.28
C ALA A 1 21.95 10.92 -19.91
N VAL A 2 21.18 11.08 -18.81
CA VAL A 2 20.03 10.25 -18.47
C VAL A 2 18.80 11.13 -18.51
N LEU A 3 17.81 10.73 -19.29
CA LEU A 3 16.51 11.38 -19.41
C LEU A 3 15.44 10.40 -18.92
N TYR A 4 14.42 10.87 -18.22
CA TYR A 4 13.38 9.97 -17.73
C TYR A 4 12.01 10.66 -17.70
N GLY A 5 10.96 9.85 -17.73
CA GLY A 5 9.59 10.35 -17.65
C GLY A 5 8.55 9.24 -17.67
N THR A 6 7.31 9.67 -17.46
CA THR A 6 6.13 8.82 -17.48
C THR A 6 5.30 9.12 -18.74
N ILE A 7 4.82 8.12 -19.43
CA ILE A 7 3.94 8.25 -20.60
C ILE A 7 2.70 9.08 -20.23
N GLY A 8 2.37 10.07 -21.06
CA GLY A 8 1.23 10.96 -20.84
C GLY A 8 1.45 12.07 -19.79
N HIS A 9 2.63 12.09 -19.14
CA HIS A 9 3.01 13.09 -18.14
C HIS A 9 4.37 13.75 -18.44
N SER A 10 4.97 13.48 -19.60
CA SER A 10 6.29 13.98 -19.99
C SER A 10 6.29 14.50 -21.42
N PRO A 11 6.16 15.83 -21.62
CA PRO A 11 6.24 16.44 -22.95
C PRO A 11 7.53 16.10 -23.71
N MET A 12 8.63 15.83 -22.97
CA MET A 12 9.88 15.39 -23.56
C MET A 12 9.75 13.99 -24.20
N LEU A 13 9.13 13.03 -23.52
CA LEU A 13 8.91 11.70 -24.09
C LEU A 13 7.98 11.77 -25.31
N ASP A 14 6.92 12.57 -25.24
CA ASP A 14 5.97 12.79 -26.33
C ASP A 14 6.68 13.36 -27.58
N ALA A 15 7.58 14.32 -27.38
CA ALA A 15 8.37 14.90 -28.46
C ALA A 15 9.36 13.90 -29.09
N LEU A 16 10.00 13.08 -28.29
CA LEU A 16 10.94 12.04 -28.78
C LEU A 16 10.18 10.96 -29.56
N GLU A 17 9.01 10.53 -29.08
CA GLU A 17 8.15 9.56 -29.77
C GLU A 17 7.63 10.13 -31.11
N ALA A 18 7.11 11.35 -31.10
CA ALA A 18 6.63 12.04 -32.31
C ALA A 18 7.74 12.23 -33.36
N ALA A 19 8.97 12.42 -32.92
CA ALA A 19 10.15 12.49 -33.81
C ALA A 19 10.64 11.13 -34.31
N GLY A 20 10.00 10.02 -33.90
CA GLY A 20 10.40 8.65 -34.25
C GLY A 20 11.72 8.20 -33.62
N LYS A 21 12.18 8.91 -32.57
CA LYS A 21 13.44 8.59 -31.87
C LYS A 21 13.26 7.63 -30.70
N LEU A 22 12.04 7.53 -30.14
CA LEU A 22 11.71 6.72 -28.98
C LEU A 22 10.51 5.81 -29.32
N ASP A 23 10.63 4.51 -29.04
CA ASP A 23 9.53 3.55 -29.16
C ASP A 23 8.98 3.19 -27.78
N LEU A 24 7.72 3.55 -27.54
CA LEU A 24 7.00 3.28 -26.29
C LEU A 24 5.95 2.16 -26.42
N ASN A 25 5.76 1.58 -27.62
CA ASN A 25 4.70 0.60 -27.88
C ASN A 25 4.82 -0.65 -26.98
N ALA A 26 6.05 -1.06 -26.67
CA ALA A 26 6.32 -2.24 -25.88
C ALA A 26 5.84 -2.13 -24.41
N ILE A 27 5.71 -0.91 -23.87
CA ILE A 27 5.29 -0.67 -22.49
C ILE A 27 3.93 0.02 -22.37
N ARG A 28 3.44 0.66 -23.41
CA ARG A 28 2.19 1.42 -23.41
C ARG A 28 1.01 0.56 -22.97
N GLY A 29 0.26 1.03 -21.95
CA GLY A 29 -0.88 0.34 -21.37
C GLY A 29 -0.52 -0.88 -20.50
N LYS A 30 0.76 -1.13 -20.28
CA LYS A 30 1.26 -2.22 -19.43
C LYS A 30 1.62 -1.70 -18.04
N TRP A 31 0.95 -2.22 -17.08
CA TRP A 31 1.06 -1.81 -15.69
C TRP A 31 2.48 -1.99 -15.13
N GLU A 32 3.00 -0.94 -14.49
CA GLU A 32 4.33 -0.87 -13.84
C GLU A 32 5.51 -1.26 -14.75
N CYS A 33 5.33 -1.14 -16.08
CA CYS A 33 6.39 -1.40 -17.02
C CYS A 33 7.23 -0.16 -17.30
N TYR A 34 8.49 -0.40 -17.64
CA TYR A 34 9.44 0.61 -18.11
C TYR A 34 10.34 0.07 -19.23
N SER A 35 10.95 0.99 -19.96
CA SER A 35 11.96 0.68 -20.97
C SER A 35 13.19 1.56 -20.80
N PHE A 36 14.32 1.01 -21.21
CA PHE A 36 15.59 1.72 -21.41
C PHE A 36 15.89 1.75 -22.89
N GLN A 37 16.18 2.94 -23.42
CA GLN A 37 16.61 3.12 -24.81
C GLN A 37 17.74 4.14 -24.86
N VAL A 38 18.88 3.74 -25.42
CA VAL A 38 19.99 4.66 -25.75
C VAL A 38 19.67 5.33 -27.06
N ILE A 39 19.60 6.65 -27.04
CA ILE A 39 19.20 7.48 -28.19
C ILE A 39 20.31 8.47 -28.52
N GLU A 40 20.73 8.48 -29.77
CA GLU A 40 21.64 9.48 -30.31
C GLU A 40 20.89 10.79 -30.63
N ASN A 41 21.51 11.91 -30.26
CA ASN A 41 20.97 13.27 -30.48
C ASN A 41 19.49 13.40 -30.06
N PRO A 42 19.14 13.00 -28.83
CA PRO A 42 17.73 13.02 -28.38
C PRO A 42 17.18 14.44 -28.38
N LEU A 43 17.95 15.41 -27.89
CA LEU A 43 17.62 16.82 -27.77
C LEU A 43 18.80 17.69 -28.18
N ALA A 44 18.52 18.96 -28.52
CA ALA A 44 19.58 19.91 -28.87
C ALA A 44 20.63 20.00 -27.76
N GLY A 45 21.90 19.84 -28.10
CA GLY A 45 23.03 19.90 -27.17
C GLY A 45 23.31 18.59 -26.41
N ILE A 46 22.56 17.52 -26.63
CA ILE A 46 22.79 16.20 -26.04
C ILE A 46 23.13 15.20 -27.13
N GLY A 47 24.41 14.78 -27.21
CA GLY A 47 24.87 13.85 -28.22
C GLY A 47 24.30 12.44 -28.04
N THR A 48 24.27 11.93 -26.80
CA THR A 48 23.70 10.61 -26.49
C THR A 48 23.04 10.63 -25.12
N ALA A 49 21.89 9.99 -24.98
CA ALA A 49 21.24 9.80 -23.69
C ALA A 49 20.67 8.38 -23.55
N LEU A 50 20.70 7.88 -22.32
CA LEU A 50 19.82 6.80 -21.88
C LEU A 50 18.45 7.43 -21.55
N VAL A 51 17.40 7.00 -22.25
CA VAL A 51 16.02 7.39 -21.96
C VAL A 51 15.35 6.27 -21.18
N ILE A 52 14.85 6.60 -19.99
CA ILE A 52 14.07 5.72 -19.12
C ILE A 52 12.62 6.18 -19.20
N ALA A 53 11.77 5.36 -19.79
CA ALA A 53 10.34 5.65 -19.90
C ALA A 53 9.54 4.64 -19.10
N GLY A 54 8.66 5.13 -18.22
CA GLY A 54 7.68 4.31 -17.51
C GLY A 54 6.27 4.46 -18.10
N ASN A 55 5.50 3.38 -18.12
CA ASN A 55 4.09 3.48 -18.51
C ASN A 55 3.25 4.26 -17.48
N ASP A 56 3.63 4.15 -16.22
CA ASP A 56 3.02 4.83 -15.08
C ASP A 56 4.09 5.31 -14.08
N LYS A 57 3.66 5.99 -13.00
CA LYS A 57 4.54 6.51 -11.95
C LYS A 57 5.52 5.44 -11.44
N ARG A 58 5.00 4.26 -11.07
CA ARG A 58 5.82 3.16 -10.52
C ARG A 58 6.77 2.57 -11.56
N GLY A 59 6.33 2.41 -12.79
CA GLY A 59 7.20 1.99 -13.87
C GLY A 59 8.41 2.92 -14.03
N THR A 60 8.20 4.23 -14.00
CA THR A 60 9.29 5.22 -14.04
C THR A 60 10.24 5.07 -12.85
N ILE A 61 9.71 4.96 -11.63
CA ILE A 61 10.48 4.78 -10.40
C ILE A 61 11.29 3.48 -10.44
N TYR A 62 10.69 2.37 -10.88
CA TYR A 62 11.39 1.09 -11.02
C TYR A 62 12.50 1.14 -12.05
N GLY A 63 12.30 1.88 -13.15
CA GLY A 63 13.36 2.12 -14.13
C GLY A 63 14.54 2.87 -13.53
N LEU A 64 14.29 3.93 -12.77
CA LEU A 64 15.35 4.70 -12.09
C LEU A 64 16.10 3.84 -11.07
N PHE A 65 15.41 3.05 -10.27
CA PHE A 65 16.06 2.14 -9.32
C PHE A 65 16.77 0.98 -9.99
N HIS A 66 16.28 0.51 -11.14
CA HIS A 66 17.00 -0.49 -11.92
C HIS A 66 18.33 0.06 -12.47
N LEU A 67 18.34 1.29 -12.96
CA LEU A 67 19.61 1.93 -13.33
C LEU A 67 20.55 2.04 -12.11
N SER A 68 20.00 2.46 -10.97
CA SER A 68 20.76 2.54 -9.72
C SER A 68 21.41 1.19 -9.35
N GLU A 69 20.68 0.09 -9.49
CA GLU A 69 21.18 -1.27 -9.26
C GLU A 69 22.29 -1.66 -10.28
N LEU A 70 22.09 -1.37 -11.58
CA LEU A 70 23.07 -1.66 -12.63
C LEU A 70 24.43 -0.94 -12.41
N ILE A 71 24.40 0.24 -11.80
CA ILE A 71 25.63 0.97 -11.46
C ILE A 71 26.19 0.62 -10.07
N GLY A 72 25.63 -0.41 -9.42
CA GLY A 72 26.19 -1.02 -8.21
C GLY A 72 25.65 -0.50 -6.89
N VAL A 73 24.48 0.19 -6.88
CA VAL A 73 23.82 0.60 -5.64
C VAL A 73 22.88 -0.52 -5.16
N SER A 74 23.20 -1.11 -4.01
CA SER A 74 22.36 -2.14 -3.39
C SER A 74 20.97 -1.60 -3.03
N PRO A 75 19.88 -2.37 -3.21
CA PRO A 75 18.58 -2.02 -2.63
C PRO A 75 18.61 -1.77 -1.12
N LEU A 76 19.57 -2.40 -0.43
CA LEU A 76 19.75 -2.30 1.02
C LEU A 76 20.71 -1.17 1.45
N VAL A 77 21.01 -0.20 0.58
CA VAL A 77 21.98 0.87 0.82
C VAL A 77 21.75 1.63 2.13
N ASN A 78 20.50 1.84 2.51
CA ASN A 78 20.12 2.54 3.75
C ASN A 78 20.05 1.62 4.98
N TRP A 79 20.19 0.29 4.81
CA TRP A 79 19.90 -0.67 5.87
C TRP A 79 21.11 -1.47 6.36
N ASN A 80 22.04 -1.80 5.47
CA ASN A 80 23.15 -2.71 5.78
C ASN A 80 24.50 -2.00 5.89
N HIS A 81 24.54 -0.67 5.89
CA HIS A 81 25.79 0.12 5.83
C HIS A 81 26.70 -0.26 4.65
N VAL A 82 26.14 -0.82 3.59
CA VAL A 82 26.87 -1.18 2.38
C VAL A 82 26.91 0.03 1.46
N LEU A 83 27.99 0.77 1.51
CA LEU A 83 28.17 1.93 0.62
C LEU A 83 28.51 1.45 -0.79
N PRO A 84 27.90 2.04 -1.83
CA PRO A 84 28.29 1.75 -3.21
C PRO A 84 29.75 2.15 -3.43
N ARG A 85 30.46 1.34 -4.22
CA ARG A 85 31.83 1.67 -4.58
C ARG A 85 31.85 2.91 -5.46
N HIS A 86 32.63 3.92 -5.09
CA HIS A 86 32.80 5.11 -5.90
C HIS A 86 33.38 4.76 -7.29
N GLN A 87 32.81 5.35 -8.33
CA GLN A 87 33.26 5.24 -9.72
C GLN A 87 33.30 6.63 -10.34
N ASP A 88 34.46 7.01 -10.90
CA ASP A 88 34.62 8.32 -11.57
C ASP A 88 33.84 8.38 -12.87
N THR A 89 33.62 7.24 -13.50
CA THR A 89 32.95 7.12 -14.80
C THR A 89 32.09 5.87 -14.84
N VAL A 90 30.87 6.02 -15.34
CA VAL A 90 29.97 4.91 -15.68
C VAL A 90 29.74 4.97 -17.19
N VAL A 91 30.01 3.89 -17.90
CA VAL A 91 29.80 3.77 -19.34
C VAL A 91 28.56 2.89 -19.57
N LEU A 92 27.58 3.47 -20.25
CA LEU A 92 26.36 2.78 -20.68
C LEU A 92 26.32 2.82 -22.21
N ASP A 93 26.11 1.69 -22.84
CA ASP A 93 25.92 1.54 -24.29
C ASP A 93 24.57 0.87 -24.61
N ASP A 94 24.32 0.55 -25.87
CA ASP A 94 23.07 -0.03 -26.34
C ASP A 94 22.72 -1.41 -25.71
N ARG A 95 23.68 -2.06 -25.06
CA ARG A 95 23.45 -3.33 -24.33
C ARG A 95 22.54 -3.14 -23.12
N VAL A 96 22.34 -1.90 -22.65
CA VAL A 96 21.36 -1.59 -21.59
C VAL A 96 19.93 -1.46 -22.11
N ASN A 97 19.73 -1.40 -23.42
CA ASN A 97 18.38 -1.33 -24.01
C ASN A 97 17.55 -2.53 -23.58
N MET A 98 16.40 -2.24 -23.01
CA MET A 98 15.53 -3.28 -22.47
C MET A 98 14.08 -2.81 -22.34
N VAL A 99 13.20 -3.78 -22.21
CA VAL A 99 11.80 -3.60 -21.80
C VAL A 99 11.55 -4.50 -20.60
N SER A 100 11.02 -3.95 -19.53
CA SER A 100 10.66 -4.73 -18.34
C SER A 100 9.46 -5.64 -18.62
N LYS A 101 9.36 -6.73 -17.85
CA LYS A 101 8.16 -7.57 -17.85
C LYS A 101 7.05 -6.92 -17.01
N VAL A 102 5.81 -7.22 -17.36
CA VAL A 102 4.66 -6.90 -16.51
C VAL A 102 4.75 -7.73 -15.23
N PRO A 103 4.59 -7.15 -14.03
CA PRO A 103 4.51 -7.93 -12.81
C PRO A 103 3.35 -8.93 -12.87
N SER A 104 3.60 -10.17 -12.46
CA SER A 104 2.57 -11.22 -12.45
C SER A 104 1.60 -11.10 -11.27
N VAL A 105 1.97 -10.37 -10.22
CA VAL A 105 1.15 -10.11 -9.04
C VAL A 105 0.99 -8.61 -8.85
N LYS A 106 -0.25 -8.17 -8.62
CA LYS A 106 -0.57 -6.74 -8.55
C LYS A 106 0.04 -6.06 -7.32
N TYR A 107 -0.15 -6.61 -6.13
CA TYR A 107 0.35 -6.04 -4.89
C TYR A 107 1.50 -6.90 -4.35
N ARG A 108 2.64 -6.26 -4.11
CA ARG A 108 3.88 -6.91 -3.67
C ARG A 108 4.48 -6.06 -2.57
N GLY A 109 4.66 -6.64 -1.40
CA GLY A 109 5.16 -5.87 -0.29
C GLY A 109 5.39 -6.67 0.97
N PHE A 110 5.42 -5.98 2.08
CA PHE A 110 5.62 -6.58 3.38
C PHE A 110 4.82 -5.83 4.45
N PHE A 111 4.79 -6.42 5.62
CA PHE A 111 4.18 -5.89 6.82
C PHE A 111 5.28 -5.48 7.82
N ILE A 112 5.17 -4.27 8.37
CA ILE A 112 5.98 -3.85 9.50
C ILE A 112 5.17 -4.13 10.77
N ASN A 113 5.50 -5.26 11.42
CA ASN A 113 5.03 -5.46 12.78
C ASN A 113 6.02 -4.75 13.70
N ASP A 114 5.60 -3.63 14.30
CA ASP A 114 6.44 -2.76 15.11
C ASP A 114 6.76 -3.34 16.49
N GLU A 115 7.06 -4.62 16.55
CA GLU A 115 7.38 -5.32 17.78
C GLU A 115 8.54 -4.65 18.53
N TRP A 116 8.24 -4.26 19.74
CA TRP A 116 9.22 -3.71 20.65
C TRP A 116 10.03 -4.85 21.31
N PRO A 117 11.33 -4.64 21.55
CA PRO A 117 12.04 -3.34 21.44
C PRO A 117 12.70 -3.04 20.09
N ALA A 118 12.56 -3.90 19.08
CA ALA A 118 13.33 -3.81 17.84
C ALA A 118 13.01 -2.55 17.01
N PHE A 119 12.08 -2.66 16.02
CA PHE A 119 11.84 -1.58 15.07
C PHE A 119 11.32 -0.30 15.72
N GLY A 120 10.41 -0.41 16.68
CA GLY A 120 9.84 0.75 17.35
C GLY A 120 10.88 1.59 18.09
N ASN A 121 11.82 0.98 18.85
CA ASN A 121 12.91 1.71 19.48
C ASN A 121 13.89 2.31 18.47
N TRP A 122 14.18 1.59 17.39
CA TRP A 122 15.01 2.10 16.32
C TRP A 122 14.37 3.36 15.70
N ALA A 123 13.10 3.29 15.32
CA ALA A 123 12.36 4.41 14.75
C ALA A 123 12.34 5.61 15.68
N LYS A 124 12.02 5.40 16.96
CA LYS A 124 12.01 6.46 17.98
C LYS A 124 13.38 7.09 18.17
N THR A 125 14.44 6.31 18.18
CA THR A 125 15.81 6.81 18.39
C THR A 125 16.32 7.63 17.20
N HIS A 126 16.00 7.22 15.98
CA HIS A 126 16.56 7.86 14.78
C HIS A 126 15.66 8.97 14.22
N PHE A 127 14.35 8.87 14.41
CA PHE A 127 13.36 9.77 13.78
C PHE A 127 12.40 10.42 14.78
N GLY A 128 12.45 10.05 16.05
CA GLY A 128 11.55 10.53 17.10
C GLY A 128 10.21 9.79 17.17
N SER A 129 9.70 9.30 16.03
CA SER A 129 8.47 8.50 15.89
C SER A 129 8.49 7.76 14.56
N MET A 130 7.42 7.01 14.26
CA MET A 130 7.21 6.40 12.93
C MET A 130 6.56 7.40 11.96
N ASN A 131 7.19 8.56 11.82
CA ASN A 131 6.78 9.66 10.95
C ASN A 131 7.23 9.47 9.49
N ALA A 132 6.94 10.44 8.64
CA ALA A 132 7.30 10.41 7.22
C ALA A 132 8.82 10.23 6.99
N ALA A 133 9.66 10.82 7.83
CA ALA A 133 11.11 10.62 7.74
C ALA A 133 11.54 9.18 8.05
N CYS A 134 10.84 8.48 8.94
CA CYS A 134 11.05 7.05 9.21
C CYS A 134 10.55 6.17 8.05
N TYR A 135 9.38 6.51 7.47
CA TYR A 135 8.84 5.73 6.35
C TYR A 135 9.55 5.96 5.02
N ALA A 136 10.21 7.10 4.82
CA ALA A 136 10.92 7.38 3.56
C ALA A 136 11.92 6.29 3.17
N PRO A 137 12.89 5.87 4.01
CA PRO A 137 13.81 4.77 3.69
C PRO A 137 13.09 3.40 3.58
N VAL A 138 11.97 3.20 4.25
CA VAL A 138 11.15 1.98 4.13
C VAL A 138 10.49 1.92 2.75
N PHE A 139 9.87 3.01 2.30
CA PHE A 139 9.27 3.10 0.97
C PHE A 139 10.33 3.01 -0.13
N GLU A 140 11.49 3.62 0.07
CA GLU A 140 12.62 3.48 -0.85
C GLU A 140 13.06 2.02 -1.00
N LEU A 141 13.23 1.29 0.10
CA LEU A 141 13.57 -0.13 0.07
C LEU A 141 12.52 -0.95 -0.70
N LEU A 142 11.24 -0.74 -0.38
CA LEU A 142 10.14 -1.40 -1.04
C LEU A 142 10.18 -1.20 -2.56
N LEU A 143 10.33 0.04 -3.00
CA LEU A 143 10.36 0.40 -4.42
C LEU A 143 11.63 -0.10 -5.13
N ARG A 144 12.80 -0.08 -4.47
CA ARG A 144 14.04 -0.68 -4.99
C ARG A 144 13.90 -2.18 -5.21
N MET A 145 13.14 -2.86 -4.36
CA MET A 145 12.78 -4.28 -4.49
C MET A 145 11.61 -4.52 -5.46
N LYS A 146 11.14 -3.49 -6.17
CA LYS A 146 9.98 -3.51 -7.08
C LYS A 146 8.68 -3.94 -6.39
N GLY A 147 8.59 -3.65 -5.10
CA GLY A 147 7.35 -3.72 -4.32
C GLY A 147 6.54 -2.43 -4.44
N ASN A 148 5.28 -2.48 -4.08
CA ASN A 148 4.36 -1.36 -4.17
C ASN A 148 3.32 -1.31 -3.04
N TYR A 149 3.39 -2.21 -2.07
CA TYR A 149 2.34 -2.45 -1.10
C TYR A 149 2.89 -2.58 0.31
N LEU A 150 2.32 -1.87 1.27
CA LEU A 150 2.80 -1.90 2.65
C LEU A 150 1.65 -1.94 3.66
N TRP A 151 1.80 -2.80 4.68
CA TRP A 151 1.11 -2.66 5.95
C TRP A 151 2.05 -1.96 6.94
N PRO A 152 1.66 -0.80 7.47
CA PRO A 152 2.51 -0.04 8.38
C PRO A 152 2.52 -0.63 9.79
N ALA A 153 3.39 -0.09 10.63
CA ALA A 153 3.44 -0.35 12.06
C ALA A 153 2.11 0.02 12.73
N MET A 154 1.67 -0.76 13.75
CA MET A 154 0.30 -0.67 14.27
C MET A 154 0.14 -0.72 15.79
N TRP A 155 1.13 -1.26 16.54
CA TRP A 155 0.95 -1.50 17.97
C TRP A 155 1.18 -0.27 18.84
N ASN A 156 2.29 0.41 18.63
CA ASN A 156 2.67 1.63 19.34
C ASN A 156 2.78 2.82 18.40
N SER A 157 2.14 2.71 17.23
CA SER A 157 2.12 3.76 16.22
C SER A 157 0.76 3.82 15.54
N ASN A 158 0.50 4.94 14.91
CA ASN A 158 -0.68 5.16 14.12
C ASN A 158 -0.27 5.86 12.83
N PHE A 159 -0.17 5.12 11.76
CA PHE A 159 0.31 5.62 10.45
C PHE A 159 -0.36 6.93 10.05
N SER A 160 -1.66 7.05 10.29
CA SER A 160 -2.44 8.22 9.89
C SER A 160 -2.29 9.44 10.81
N LEU A 161 -1.63 9.30 11.96
CA LEU A 161 -1.44 10.39 12.93
C LEU A 161 0.03 10.71 13.19
N ASP A 162 0.92 9.75 13.04
CA ASP A 162 2.34 9.88 13.41
C ASP A 162 3.15 10.74 12.44
N GLY A 163 2.54 11.17 11.35
CA GLY A 163 3.15 11.91 10.24
C GLY A 163 3.87 13.22 10.54
N PRO A 164 3.41 14.22 11.28
CA PRO A 164 2.08 14.47 11.84
C PRO A 164 0.98 14.68 10.80
N GLY A 165 -0.25 14.53 11.21
CA GLY A 165 -1.37 14.58 10.29
C GLY A 165 -1.26 13.51 9.20
N LEU A 166 -1.48 13.87 7.96
CA LEU A 166 -1.46 12.93 6.82
C LEU A 166 -0.10 12.82 6.10
N GLU A 167 0.98 13.35 6.65
CA GLU A 167 2.28 13.38 5.96
C GLU A 167 2.77 11.98 5.56
N ASN A 168 2.52 10.95 6.37
CA ASN A 168 2.87 9.56 6.00
C ASN A 168 2.11 9.08 4.75
N ALA A 169 0.80 9.37 4.68
CA ALA A 169 -0.04 8.99 3.55
C ALA A 169 0.30 9.80 2.29
N VAL A 170 0.57 11.09 2.44
CA VAL A 170 1.03 11.97 1.35
C VAL A 170 2.36 11.45 0.77
N LEU A 171 3.33 11.12 1.62
CA LEU A 171 4.61 10.56 1.16
C LEU A 171 4.43 9.23 0.44
N ALA A 172 3.56 8.34 0.95
CA ALA A 172 3.26 7.08 0.29
C ALA A 172 2.67 7.31 -1.10
N ASP A 173 1.70 8.22 -1.22
CA ASP A 173 1.07 8.55 -2.49
C ASP A 173 2.05 9.20 -3.48
N GLU A 174 2.87 10.15 -3.05
CA GLU A 174 3.90 10.78 -3.88
C GLU A 174 4.87 9.74 -4.46
N LEU A 175 5.27 8.76 -3.65
CA LEU A 175 6.18 7.69 -4.06
C LEU A 175 5.49 6.52 -4.77
N GLY A 176 4.16 6.51 -4.82
CA GLY A 176 3.38 5.45 -5.46
C GLY A 176 3.31 4.16 -4.64
N VAL A 177 3.40 4.26 -3.31
CA VAL A 177 3.23 3.12 -2.41
C VAL A 177 1.75 2.99 -2.03
N VAL A 178 1.19 1.83 -2.31
CA VAL A 178 -0.20 1.48 -1.95
C VAL A 178 -0.22 1.08 -0.49
N MET A 179 -0.99 1.78 0.32
CA MET A 179 -1.12 1.48 1.74
C MET A 179 -2.31 0.54 2.01
N SER A 180 -2.17 -0.27 3.04
CA SER A 180 -3.27 -1.02 3.61
C SER A 180 -3.06 -1.17 5.12
N THR A 181 -3.88 -1.96 5.77
CA THR A 181 -3.84 -2.15 7.21
C THR A 181 -4.00 -3.63 7.56
N SER A 182 -3.62 -3.99 8.77
CA SER A 182 -3.70 -5.35 9.29
C SER A 182 -5.16 -5.77 9.57
N HIS A 183 -5.35 -7.03 9.91
CA HIS A 183 -6.63 -7.71 10.13
C HIS A 183 -7.53 -7.10 11.21
N HIS A 184 -6.98 -6.34 12.15
CA HIS A 184 -7.76 -5.69 13.21
C HIS A 184 -7.87 -4.16 13.05
N GLU A 185 -7.51 -3.64 11.88
CA GLU A 185 -7.52 -2.22 11.55
C GLU A 185 -8.41 -1.91 10.34
N PRO A 186 -9.70 -2.23 10.37
CA PRO A 186 -10.57 -2.08 9.22
C PRO A 186 -10.79 -0.60 8.85
N CYS A 187 -11.09 -0.37 7.56
CA CYS A 187 -11.43 0.95 7.03
C CYS A 187 -10.33 2.00 7.24
N MET A 188 -9.06 1.58 7.16
CA MET A 188 -7.89 2.46 7.27
C MET A 188 -7.78 3.17 8.62
N ARG A 189 -8.26 2.54 9.71
CA ARG A 189 -8.26 3.14 11.03
C ARG A 189 -7.96 2.13 12.13
N SER A 190 -6.97 2.43 12.96
CA SER A 190 -6.46 1.47 13.93
C SER A 190 -7.25 1.42 15.24
N GLY A 191 -7.20 0.26 15.91
CA GLY A 191 -7.76 0.11 17.26
C GLY A 191 -7.06 1.01 18.29
N GLN A 192 -5.78 1.29 18.08
CA GLN A 192 -5.04 2.24 18.92
C GLN A 192 -5.61 3.66 18.80
N GLU A 193 -5.98 4.08 17.59
CA GLU A 193 -6.64 5.36 17.37
C GLU A 193 -8.01 5.42 18.07
N TYR A 194 -8.77 4.32 18.03
CA TYR A 194 -10.06 4.25 18.74
C TYR A 194 -9.88 4.48 20.25
N SER A 195 -8.87 3.89 20.85
CA SER A 195 -8.58 4.07 22.29
C SER A 195 -8.27 5.52 22.68
N MET A 196 -7.78 6.33 21.73
CA MET A 196 -7.49 7.77 21.95
C MET A 196 -8.73 8.66 21.84
N VAL A 197 -9.76 8.23 21.11
CA VAL A 197 -10.93 9.07 20.77
C VAL A 197 -12.23 8.57 21.40
N ARG A 198 -12.29 7.37 21.98
CA ARG A 198 -13.46 6.82 22.68
C ARG A 198 -13.69 7.49 24.03
N GLY A 199 -14.84 7.28 24.60
CA GLY A 199 -15.17 7.70 25.95
C GLY A 199 -16.62 8.17 26.09
N ARG A 200 -17.01 8.41 27.33
CA ARG A 200 -18.36 8.93 27.66
C ARG A 200 -18.56 10.31 27.01
N GLY A 201 -19.49 10.40 26.07
CA GLY A 201 -19.77 11.62 25.30
C GLY A 201 -18.97 11.76 24.00
N SER A 202 -18.11 10.80 23.69
CA SER A 202 -17.49 10.72 22.36
C SER A 202 -18.54 10.40 21.30
N ILE A 203 -18.37 11.01 20.12
CA ILE A 203 -19.17 10.69 18.93
C ILE A 203 -18.96 9.25 18.42
N TYR A 204 -17.89 8.60 18.89
CA TYR A 204 -17.56 7.21 18.56
C TYR A 204 -17.99 6.22 19.64
N GLY A 205 -18.60 6.69 20.74
CA GLY A 205 -18.94 5.86 21.91
C GLY A 205 -17.73 5.41 22.70
N ASP A 206 -17.92 4.41 23.57
CA ASP A 206 -16.89 3.93 24.49
C ASP A 206 -16.58 2.43 24.35
N ALA A 207 -17.39 1.68 23.62
CA ALA A 207 -17.23 0.25 23.43
C ALA A 207 -16.71 -0.07 22.03
N TRP A 208 -15.61 -0.85 21.94
CA TRP A 208 -15.17 -1.52 20.71
C TRP A 208 -15.96 -2.82 20.54
N ASP A 209 -17.25 -2.69 20.34
CA ASP A 209 -18.20 -3.78 20.20
C ASP A 209 -19.29 -3.35 19.22
N TYR A 210 -19.35 -4.02 18.07
CA TYR A 210 -20.28 -3.62 17.02
C TYR A 210 -21.75 -3.91 17.36
N ILE A 211 -22.02 -4.79 18.32
CA ILE A 211 -23.40 -5.05 18.82
C ILE A 211 -23.82 -3.96 19.77
N ALA A 212 -22.96 -3.61 20.72
CA ALA A 212 -23.25 -2.62 21.75
C ALA A 212 -23.16 -1.17 21.26
N ASN A 213 -22.32 -0.90 20.24
CA ASN A 213 -22.00 0.44 19.74
C ASN A 213 -21.91 0.49 18.20
N PRO A 214 -22.93 0.04 17.45
CA PRO A 214 -22.86 -0.01 15.99
C PRO A 214 -22.72 1.37 15.34
N GLU A 215 -23.39 2.38 15.88
CA GLU A 215 -23.37 3.75 15.34
C GLU A 215 -22.00 4.41 15.53
N GLY A 216 -21.43 4.31 16.70
CA GLY A 216 -20.11 4.90 17.01
C GLY A 216 -19.00 4.26 16.20
N ILE A 217 -18.99 2.93 16.06
CA ILE A 217 -18.01 2.20 15.26
C ILE A 217 -18.20 2.49 13.76
N THR A 218 -19.44 2.52 13.27
CA THR A 218 -19.73 2.88 11.88
C THR A 218 -19.21 4.28 11.56
N ARG A 219 -19.41 5.24 12.48
CA ARG A 219 -18.88 6.58 12.33
C ARG A 219 -17.34 6.60 12.35
N PHE A 220 -16.74 5.82 13.22
CA PHE A 220 -15.29 5.68 13.29
C PHE A 220 -14.70 5.19 11.97
N TRP A 221 -15.28 4.15 11.36
CA TRP A 221 -14.88 3.66 10.03
C TRP A 221 -15.13 4.68 8.91
N ARG A 222 -16.29 5.36 8.95
CA ARG A 222 -16.62 6.42 7.97
C ARG A 222 -15.54 7.50 7.94
N ASP A 223 -15.12 7.98 9.09
CA ASP A 223 -14.12 9.04 9.18
C ASP A 223 -12.73 8.55 8.74
N GLY A 224 -12.40 7.28 8.96
CA GLY A 224 -11.19 6.64 8.44
C GLY A 224 -11.16 6.59 6.91
N LEU A 225 -12.25 6.13 6.28
CA LEU A 225 -12.39 6.11 4.83
C LEU A 225 -12.38 7.52 4.24
N THR A 226 -13.09 8.47 4.85
CA THR A 226 -13.14 9.87 4.38
C THR A 226 -11.76 10.51 4.40
N ARG A 227 -10.97 10.25 5.45
CA ARG A 227 -9.60 10.77 5.61
C ARG A 227 -8.65 10.24 4.53
N ASN A 228 -8.82 8.99 4.12
CA ASN A 228 -7.88 8.30 3.24
C ASN A 228 -8.38 8.16 1.78
N LYS A 229 -9.55 8.69 1.41
CA LYS A 229 -10.21 8.47 0.12
C LYS A 229 -9.42 8.94 -1.10
N ASP A 230 -8.56 9.92 -0.93
CA ASP A 230 -7.81 10.54 -2.03
C ASP A 230 -6.44 9.86 -2.28
N PHE A 231 -6.09 8.84 -1.47
CA PHE A 231 -4.84 8.07 -1.59
C PHE A 231 -5.09 6.69 -2.18
N GLU A 232 -4.08 6.11 -2.83
CA GLU A 232 -4.15 4.75 -3.35
C GLU A 232 -4.03 3.74 -2.21
N ASN A 233 -5.14 3.06 -1.89
CA ASN A 233 -5.22 2.12 -0.77
C ASN A 233 -5.84 0.80 -1.19
N VAL A 234 -5.52 -0.27 -0.44
CA VAL A 234 -6.32 -1.49 -0.35
C VAL A 234 -7.02 -1.48 1.01
N ILE A 235 -8.34 -1.44 1.01
CA ILE A 235 -9.12 -1.27 2.24
C ILE A 235 -9.29 -2.61 2.93
N THR A 236 -8.82 -2.71 4.16
CA THR A 236 -9.06 -3.87 5.02
C THR A 236 -10.50 -3.87 5.53
N LEU A 237 -11.15 -5.01 5.42
CA LEU A 237 -12.50 -5.29 5.91
C LEU A 237 -12.46 -6.24 7.11
N GLY A 238 -13.59 -6.38 7.76
CA GLY A 238 -13.78 -7.25 8.92
C GLY A 238 -13.70 -6.51 10.23
N MET A 239 -13.60 -7.24 11.29
CA MET A 239 -13.41 -6.73 12.65
C MET A 239 -12.85 -7.86 13.53
N ARG A 240 -12.00 -7.50 14.47
CA ARG A 240 -11.63 -8.33 15.63
C ARG A 240 -11.95 -7.61 16.92
N GLY A 241 -11.83 -8.28 18.03
CA GLY A 241 -11.97 -7.68 19.35
C GLY A 241 -10.87 -6.65 19.64
N GLU A 242 -11.03 -5.91 20.71
CA GLU A 242 -10.08 -4.88 21.14
C GLU A 242 -8.69 -5.50 21.37
N ASN A 243 -7.63 -4.81 20.93
CA ASN A 243 -6.25 -5.29 21.03
C ASN A 243 -6.01 -6.67 20.37
N ASP A 244 -6.65 -6.91 19.23
CA ASP A 244 -6.51 -8.14 18.47
C ASP A 244 -7.00 -9.41 19.21
N THR A 245 -7.95 -9.27 20.09
CA THR A 245 -8.61 -10.39 20.76
C THR A 245 -9.76 -10.96 19.93
N ALA A 246 -10.32 -12.08 20.32
CA ALA A 246 -11.51 -12.65 19.69
C ALA A 246 -12.69 -11.68 19.77
N ILE A 247 -13.47 -11.58 18.68
CA ILE A 247 -14.52 -10.56 18.53
C ILE A 247 -15.71 -10.78 19.47
N MET A 248 -16.11 -12.01 19.68
CA MET A 248 -17.21 -12.39 20.58
C MET A 248 -16.81 -13.63 21.37
N GLN A 249 -16.11 -13.39 22.49
CA GLN A 249 -15.80 -14.47 23.41
C GLN A 249 -17.12 -15.02 24.00
N HIS A 250 -17.34 -16.31 23.90
CA HIS A 250 -18.53 -17.04 24.39
C HIS A 250 -19.79 -16.99 23.49
N ALA A 251 -19.74 -16.39 22.32
CA ALA A 251 -20.81 -16.49 21.34
C ALA A 251 -20.73 -17.80 20.53
N THR A 252 -21.84 -18.17 19.94
CA THR A 252 -21.88 -19.31 19.01
C THR A 252 -21.20 -18.96 17.69
N LEU A 253 -20.77 -19.99 16.94
CA LEU A 253 -20.22 -19.80 15.60
C LEU A 253 -21.20 -19.06 14.67
N GLU A 254 -22.49 -19.38 14.73
CA GLU A 254 -23.53 -18.73 13.91
C GLU A 254 -23.63 -17.23 14.23
N GLU A 255 -23.63 -16.86 15.50
CA GLU A 255 -23.70 -15.45 15.95
C GLU A 255 -22.45 -14.68 15.49
N ASN A 256 -21.27 -15.27 15.58
CA ASN A 256 -20.03 -14.64 15.08
C ASN A 256 -20.06 -14.47 13.56
N ILE A 257 -20.48 -15.47 12.80
CA ILE A 257 -20.61 -15.37 11.34
C ILE A 257 -21.61 -14.28 10.96
N GLN A 258 -22.76 -14.21 11.64
CA GLN A 258 -23.76 -13.18 11.38
C GLN A 258 -23.27 -11.78 11.73
N LEU A 259 -22.51 -11.65 12.83
CA LEU A 259 -21.88 -10.39 13.20
C LEU A 259 -20.90 -9.90 12.12
N ILE A 260 -19.98 -10.76 11.66
CA ILE A 260 -19.05 -10.41 10.58
C ILE A 260 -19.77 -10.08 9.29
N ARG A 261 -20.83 -10.80 8.93
CA ARG A 261 -21.66 -10.47 7.76
C ARG A 261 -22.28 -9.05 7.86
N ASN A 262 -22.78 -8.67 9.03
CA ASN A 262 -23.32 -7.34 9.28
C ASN A 262 -22.21 -6.25 9.21
N VAL A 263 -21.05 -6.53 9.77
CA VAL A 263 -19.86 -5.66 9.68
C VAL A 263 -19.46 -5.44 8.21
N LEU A 264 -19.29 -6.50 7.45
CA LEU A 264 -18.92 -6.42 6.02
C LEU A 264 -19.95 -5.63 5.20
N LYS A 265 -21.24 -5.87 5.42
CA LYS A 265 -22.32 -5.11 4.78
C LYS A 265 -22.21 -3.62 5.05
N THR A 266 -21.98 -3.23 6.30
CA THR A 266 -21.83 -1.83 6.69
C THR A 266 -20.57 -1.21 6.08
N GLN A 267 -19.44 -1.90 6.15
CA GLN A 267 -18.19 -1.41 5.58
C GLN A 267 -18.28 -1.25 4.07
N ASN A 268 -18.86 -2.22 3.35
CA ASN A 268 -19.09 -2.12 1.90
C ASN A 268 -20.07 -0.98 1.56
N GLN A 269 -21.08 -0.73 2.38
CA GLN A 269 -21.96 0.42 2.20
C GLN A 269 -21.21 1.74 2.36
N LEU A 270 -20.38 1.89 3.38
CA LEU A 270 -19.52 3.07 3.56
C LEU A 270 -18.58 3.29 2.37
N ILE A 271 -18.00 2.22 1.85
CA ILE A 271 -17.12 2.30 0.68
C ILE A 271 -17.89 2.78 -0.56
N ARG A 272 -19.12 2.29 -0.78
CA ARG A 272 -19.98 2.76 -1.87
C ARG A 272 -20.31 4.25 -1.76
N GLU A 273 -20.54 4.73 -0.57
CA GLU A 273 -20.90 6.11 -0.30
C GLU A 273 -19.72 7.09 -0.42
N ILE A 274 -18.52 6.66 -0.04
CA ILE A 274 -17.36 7.55 0.17
C ILE A 274 -16.34 7.43 -0.95
N ILE A 275 -16.10 6.22 -1.45
CA ILE A 275 -14.99 5.92 -2.37
C ILE A 275 -15.51 5.72 -3.79
N ASN A 276 -16.34 4.69 -4.02
CA ASN A 276 -16.88 4.39 -5.35
C ASN A 276 -18.22 3.62 -5.24
N PRO A 277 -19.28 4.08 -5.91
CA PRO A 277 -20.58 3.39 -5.94
C PRO A 277 -20.49 1.91 -6.40
N ASP A 278 -19.60 1.58 -7.32
CA ASP A 278 -19.27 0.19 -7.66
C ASP A 278 -18.13 -0.30 -6.76
N VAL A 279 -18.49 -0.91 -5.66
CA VAL A 279 -17.55 -1.41 -4.66
C VAL A 279 -16.52 -2.42 -5.22
N ARG A 280 -16.82 -3.09 -6.33
CA ARG A 280 -15.91 -4.03 -7.00
C ARG A 280 -14.73 -3.33 -7.67
N GLN A 281 -14.84 -2.03 -7.93
CA GLN A 281 -13.75 -1.20 -8.44
C GLN A 281 -12.77 -0.76 -7.33
N VAL A 282 -13.16 -0.94 -6.06
CA VAL A 282 -12.33 -0.56 -4.92
C VAL A 282 -11.51 -1.76 -4.46
N PRO A 283 -10.18 -1.66 -4.45
CA PRO A 283 -9.34 -2.72 -3.89
C PRO A 283 -9.66 -2.94 -2.41
N ARG A 284 -10.04 -4.16 -2.07
CA ARG A 284 -10.42 -4.57 -0.71
C ARG A 284 -9.76 -5.88 -0.36
N GLN A 285 -9.47 -6.05 0.91
CA GLN A 285 -8.98 -7.31 1.46
C GLN A 285 -9.68 -7.64 2.77
N ILE A 286 -9.72 -8.91 3.12
CA ILE A 286 -10.03 -9.40 4.45
C ILE A 286 -9.00 -10.44 4.84
N VAL A 287 -8.59 -10.43 6.10
CA VAL A 287 -7.68 -11.42 6.66
C VAL A 287 -8.45 -12.27 7.66
N PHE A 288 -8.61 -13.53 7.35
CA PHE A 288 -9.15 -14.51 8.26
C PHE A 288 -7.99 -15.10 9.06
N PHE A 289 -7.83 -14.60 10.27
CA PHE A 289 -6.75 -14.93 11.18
C PHE A 289 -7.32 -15.47 12.49
N SER A 290 -6.69 -16.52 13.02
CA SER A 290 -7.12 -17.12 14.28
C SER A 290 -8.59 -17.61 14.22
N GLU A 291 -9.46 -17.22 15.15
CA GLU A 291 -10.87 -17.62 15.19
C GLU A 291 -11.68 -17.22 13.98
N THR A 292 -11.30 -16.16 13.28
CA THR A 292 -12.06 -15.68 12.11
C THR A 292 -11.93 -16.59 10.90
N GLU A 293 -10.91 -17.45 10.85
CA GLU A 293 -10.77 -18.48 9.81
C GLU A 293 -11.92 -19.49 9.87
N GLU A 294 -12.33 -19.87 11.10
CA GLU A 294 -13.51 -20.71 11.30
C GLU A 294 -14.80 -20.04 10.82
N PHE A 295 -14.89 -18.71 10.92
CA PHE A 295 -16.06 -17.96 10.39
C PHE A 295 -16.12 -18.00 8.87
N PHE A 296 -14.98 -18.06 8.19
CA PHE A 296 -14.95 -18.21 6.75
C PHE A 296 -15.39 -19.59 6.28
N TYR A 297 -14.85 -20.65 6.89
CA TYR A 297 -15.16 -22.01 6.50
C TYR A 297 -16.52 -22.48 7.01
N GLY A 298 -16.91 -22.07 8.21
CA GLY A 298 -18.05 -22.66 8.91
C GLY A 298 -17.85 -24.13 9.22
N ASN A 299 -18.95 -24.83 9.45
CA ASN A 299 -18.96 -26.28 9.65
C ASN A 299 -20.19 -26.92 8.97
N LYS A 300 -20.43 -28.23 9.22
CA LYS A 300 -21.57 -28.96 8.60
C LYS A 300 -22.94 -28.43 9.00
N GLU A 301 -23.06 -27.83 10.18
CA GLU A 301 -24.33 -27.35 10.74
C GLU A 301 -24.49 -25.84 10.49
N THR A 302 -23.38 -25.09 10.46
CA THR A 302 -23.35 -23.64 10.32
C THR A 302 -22.50 -23.26 9.12
N PRO A 303 -23.09 -22.92 7.96
CA PRO A 303 -22.37 -22.46 6.79
C PRO A 303 -21.60 -21.16 7.07
N GLY A 304 -20.32 -21.10 6.67
CA GLY A 304 -19.47 -19.93 6.82
C GLY A 304 -19.71 -18.84 5.77
N LEU A 305 -18.72 -18.00 5.57
CA LEU A 305 -18.75 -16.85 4.65
C LEU A 305 -18.31 -17.22 3.22
N ILE A 306 -18.02 -18.48 2.92
CA ILE A 306 -17.68 -18.91 1.55
C ILE A 306 -18.84 -18.61 0.62
N GLY A 307 -18.60 -17.80 -0.43
CA GLY A 307 -19.62 -17.39 -1.39
C GLY A 307 -20.55 -16.28 -0.91
N ASP A 308 -20.26 -15.66 0.24
CA ASP A 308 -21.03 -14.50 0.72
C ASP A 308 -20.90 -13.32 -0.26
N PRO A 309 -22.01 -12.69 -0.69
CA PRO A 309 -21.98 -11.57 -1.64
C PRO A 309 -21.15 -10.36 -1.16
N GLU A 310 -21.03 -10.16 0.14
CA GLU A 310 -20.22 -9.06 0.70
C GLU A 310 -18.71 -9.28 0.51
N LEU A 311 -18.29 -10.50 0.15
CA LEU A 311 -16.90 -10.84 -0.20
C LEU A 311 -16.63 -10.83 -1.71
N ASP A 312 -17.62 -10.47 -2.55
CA ASP A 312 -17.41 -10.42 -4.00
C ASP A 312 -16.32 -9.39 -4.37
N GLY A 313 -15.28 -9.86 -5.08
CA GLY A 313 -14.11 -9.05 -5.46
C GLY A 313 -13.17 -8.66 -4.32
N VAL A 314 -13.32 -9.24 -3.13
CA VAL A 314 -12.42 -9.05 -1.98
C VAL A 314 -11.26 -10.03 -2.06
N THR A 315 -10.04 -9.55 -1.86
CA THR A 315 -8.86 -10.41 -1.69
C THR A 315 -8.92 -11.11 -0.34
N LEU A 316 -8.90 -12.43 -0.34
CA LEU A 316 -8.91 -13.23 0.88
C LEU A 316 -7.47 -13.58 1.28
N MET A 317 -7.13 -13.35 2.53
CA MET A 317 -5.89 -13.81 3.16
C MET A 317 -6.27 -14.83 4.23
N LEU A 318 -5.75 -16.02 4.12
CA LEU A 318 -5.94 -17.14 5.07
C LEU A 318 -4.62 -17.40 5.77
N SER A 319 -4.64 -17.66 7.08
CA SER A 319 -3.45 -17.91 7.89
C SER A 319 -3.05 -19.39 7.93
#